data_c134db5d7f70d03a317350e15a936c4c
#
_entry.id   c134db5d7f70d03a317350e15a936c4c
#
_cell.length_a   1.000
_cell.length_b   1.000
_cell.length_c   1.000
_cell.angle_alpha   90.00
_cell.angle_beta   90.00
_cell.angle_gamma   90.00
#
_symmetry.space_group_name_H-M   'P 1'
#
loop_
_entity.id
_entity.type
_entity.pdbx_description
1 polymer ?
#
loop_
_entity_poly.entity_id
_entity_poly.type
_entity_poly.pdbx_seq_one_letter_code
_entity_poly.pdbx_strand_id
1 'polypeptide(L)' 'MSNQLNTDTDLMNDKLVTMAFITTFTGLTDKWFYKLISEGKFPKSIKLGRSSRWRESEVKRWLTERIEESRY' A
#
# COMPACT_ATOMS: atom_id res chain seq x y z
N MET A 1 -22.87 12.98 -4.73
CA MET A 1 -22.06 14.16 -4.57
C MET A 1 -21.10 14.06 -3.42
N SER A 2 -21.59 13.78 -2.24
CA SER A 2 -20.75 13.69 -1.07
C SER A 2 -19.74 12.54 -1.19
N ASN A 3 -20.08 11.49 -1.94
CA ASN A 3 -19.18 10.34 -2.07
C ASN A 3 -17.87 10.72 -2.71
N GLN A 4 -17.93 11.58 -3.72
CA GLN A 4 -16.72 11.98 -4.42
C GLN A 4 -15.87 12.86 -3.53
N LEU A 5 -16.51 13.71 -2.77
CA LEU A 5 -15.81 14.55 -1.81
C LEU A 5 -15.12 13.70 -0.76
N ASN A 6 -15.79 12.63 -0.34
CA ASN A 6 -15.20 11.73 0.64
C ASN A 6 -13.95 11.05 0.11
N THR A 7 -13.95 10.65 -1.15
CA THR A 7 -12.80 10.02 -1.75
C THR A 7 -11.61 10.99 -1.75
N ASP A 8 -11.85 12.24 -2.16
CA ASP A 8 -10.80 13.23 -2.19
C ASP A 8 -10.31 13.54 -0.77
N THR A 9 -11.23 13.61 0.18
CA THR A 9 -10.87 13.86 1.56
C THR A 9 -10.00 12.73 2.11
N ASP A 10 -10.37 11.49 1.81
CA ASP A 10 -9.58 10.35 2.26
C ASP A 10 -8.18 10.40 1.70
N LEU A 11 -8.06 10.72 0.42
CA LEU A 11 -6.75 10.83 -0.20
C LEU A 11 -5.92 11.92 0.44
N MET A 12 -6.54 13.05 0.75
CA MET A 12 -5.83 14.17 1.37
C MET A 12 -5.38 13.86 2.78
N ASN A 13 -6.07 12.96 3.45
CA ASN A 13 -5.74 12.58 4.83
C ASN A 13 -4.85 11.35 4.91
N ASP A 14 -4.47 10.81 3.76
CA ASP A 14 -3.62 9.63 3.69
C ASP A 14 -2.26 10.07 3.18
N LYS A 15 -1.28 9.19 3.30
CA LYS A 15 0.04 9.44 2.74
C LYS A 15 0.28 8.51 1.57
N LEU A 16 1.04 9.00 0.61
CA LEU A 16 1.53 8.17 -0.47
C LEU A 16 2.97 7.80 -0.15
N VAL A 17 3.24 6.51 -0.13
CA VAL A 17 4.55 6.01 0.29
C VAL A 17 5.24 5.30 -0.86
N THR A 18 6.56 5.20 -0.75
CA THR A 18 7.40 4.56 -1.76
C THR A 18 7.66 3.11 -1.42
N MET A 19 8.18 2.36 -2.39
CA MET A 19 8.64 1.00 -2.10
C MET A 19 9.75 1.02 -1.06
N ALA A 20 10.61 2.04 -1.08
CA ALA A 20 11.66 2.17 -0.08
C ALA A 20 11.06 2.27 1.33
N PHE A 21 9.97 3.03 1.47
CA PHE A 21 9.28 3.11 2.75
C PHE A 21 8.74 1.74 3.16
N ILE A 22 8.11 1.04 2.23
CA ILE A 22 7.49 -0.25 2.51
C ILE A 22 8.54 -1.26 2.97
N THR A 23 9.66 -1.32 2.27
CA THR A 23 10.73 -2.28 2.61
C THR A 23 11.36 -1.92 3.95
N THR A 24 11.56 -0.64 4.22
CA THR A 24 12.13 -0.21 5.50
C THR A 24 11.16 -0.52 6.64
N PHE A 25 9.88 -0.24 6.42
CA PHE A 25 8.85 -0.45 7.44
C PHE A 25 8.70 -1.91 7.78
N THR A 26 8.76 -2.79 6.79
CA THR A 26 8.53 -4.23 6.99
C THR A 26 9.81 -5.03 7.18
N GLY A 27 10.95 -4.50 6.74
CA GLY A 27 12.20 -5.24 6.78
C GLY A 27 12.32 -6.28 5.69
N LEU A 28 11.44 -6.24 4.69
CA LEU A 28 11.45 -7.20 3.59
C LEU A 28 11.97 -6.53 2.33
N THR A 29 12.23 -7.32 1.29
CA THR A 29 12.85 -6.81 0.07
C THR A 29 11.81 -6.33 -0.92
N ASP A 30 12.23 -5.41 -1.79
CA ASP A 30 11.37 -4.92 -2.87
C ASP A 30 11.04 -6.05 -3.84
N LYS A 31 11.98 -6.94 -4.09
CA LYS A 31 11.78 -8.07 -4.99
C LYS A 31 10.61 -8.93 -4.53
N TRP A 32 10.52 -9.16 -3.23
CA TRP A 32 9.44 -9.95 -2.66
C TRP A 32 8.09 -9.26 -2.85
N PHE A 33 8.04 -7.95 -2.62
CA PHE A 33 6.80 -7.21 -2.80
C PHE A 33 6.37 -7.16 -4.25
N TYR A 34 7.30 -7.00 -5.18
CA TYR A 34 6.93 -7.00 -6.60
C TYR A 34 6.40 -8.36 -7.04
N LYS A 35 6.92 -9.41 -6.45
CA LYS A 35 6.37 -10.75 -6.69
C LYS A 35 4.92 -10.82 -6.22
N LEU A 36 4.64 -10.33 -5.01
CA LEU A 36 3.29 -10.32 -4.49
C LEU A 36 2.35 -9.50 -5.36
N ILE A 37 2.84 -8.36 -5.85
CA ILE A 37 2.04 -7.50 -6.72
C ILE A 37 1.67 -8.25 -8.00
N SER A 38 2.63 -8.95 -8.58
CA SER A 38 2.39 -9.69 -9.81
C SER A 38 1.39 -10.83 -9.59
N GLU A 39 1.31 -11.34 -8.37
CA GLU A 39 0.37 -12.41 -8.03
C GLU A 39 -0.97 -11.88 -7.53
N GLY A 40 -1.13 -10.56 -7.49
CA GLY A 40 -2.37 -9.97 -7.01
C GLY A 40 -2.54 -10.04 -5.50
N LYS A 41 -1.44 -10.20 -4.75
CA LYS A 41 -1.48 -10.42 -3.31
C LYS A 41 -1.04 -9.22 -2.51
N PHE A 42 -0.79 -8.10 -3.15
CA PHE A 42 -0.41 -6.85 -2.51
C PHE A 42 -1.08 -5.72 -3.26
N PRO A 43 -1.41 -4.61 -2.59
CA PRO A 43 -2.09 -3.50 -3.26
C PRO A 43 -1.32 -2.99 -4.47
N LYS A 44 -2.05 -2.64 -5.52
CA LYS A 44 -1.45 -2.13 -6.73
C LYS A 44 -0.95 -0.72 -6.50
N SER A 45 0.13 -0.39 -7.18
CA SER A 45 0.68 0.95 -7.07
C SER A 45 -0.18 1.98 -7.79
N ILE A 46 -0.07 3.21 -7.34
CA ILE A 46 -0.62 4.37 -8.02
C ILE A 46 0.51 4.94 -8.86
N LYS A 47 0.27 5.08 -10.15
CA LYS A 47 1.30 5.61 -11.05
C LYS A 47 1.17 7.12 -11.15
N LEU A 48 2.25 7.80 -10.84
CA LEU A 48 2.33 9.26 -10.96
C LEU A 48 3.50 9.55 -11.89
N GLY A 49 3.21 9.55 -13.18
CA GLY A 49 4.26 9.61 -14.19
C GLY A 49 5.09 8.35 -14.13
N ARG A 50 6.38 8.50 -13.88
CA ARG A 50 7.29 7.37 -13.75
C ARG A 50 7.40 6.84 -12.33
N SER A 51 6.76 7.53 -11.40
CA SER A 51 6.84 7.16 -9.98
C SER A 51 5.71 6.23 -9.62
N SER A 52 5.99 5.30 -8.73
CA SER A 52 4.99 4.41 -8.17
C SER A 52 4.84 4.75 -6.70
N ARG A 53 3.60 4.81 -6.24
CA ARG A 53 3.30 5.09 -4.84
C ARG A 53 2.18 4.18 -4.37
N TRP A 54 2.08 4.03 -3.08
CA TRP A 54 1.01 3.25 -2.45
C TRP A 54 0.39 4.10 -1.36
N ARG A 55 -0.89 3.89 -1.10
CA ARG A 55 -1.52 4.58 0.02
C ARG A 55 -1.05 3.91 1.31
N GLU A 56 -0.59 4.72 2.26
CA GLU A 56 -0.08 4.19 3.52
C GLU A 56 -1.14 3.35 4.24
N SER A 57 -2.40 3.79 4.18
CA SER A 57 -3.49 3.07 4.84
C SER A 57 -3.66 1.67 4.25
N GLU A 58 -3.50 1.53 2.94
CA GLU A 58 -3.64 0.23 2.30
C GLU A 58 -2.51 -0.70 2.67
N VAL A 59 -1.29 -0.17 2.74
CA VAL A 59 -0.14 -0.96 3.15
C VAL A 59 -0.31 -1.45 4.58
N LYS A 60 -0.74 -0.56 5.46
CA LYS A 60 -0.92 -0.92 6.86
C LYS A 60 -2.03 -1.94 7.05
N ARG A 61 -3.12 -1.79 6.30
CA ARG A 61 -4.22 -2.76 6.37
C ARG A 61 -3.75 -4.13 5.90
N TRP A 62 -3.01 -4.15 4.80
CA TRP A 62 -2.47 -5.41 4.27
C TRP A 62 -1.60 -6.10 5.32
N LEU A 63 -0.71 -5.33 5.95
CA LEU A 63 0.19 -5.89 6.95
C LEU A 63 -0.58 -6.38 8.16
N THR A 64 -1.58 -5.63 8.61
CA THR A 64 -2.42 -6.04 9.72
C THR A 64 -3.08 -7.38 9.45
N GLU A 65 -3.60 -7.55 8.23
CA GLU A 65 -4.24 -8.80 7.84
C GLU A 65 -3.24 -9.96 7.84
N ARG A 66 -2.02 -9.71 7.36
CA ARG A 66 -0.99 -10.76 7.37
C ARG A 66 -0.60 -11.14 8.79
N ILE A 67 -0.49 -10.16 9.65
CA ILE A 67 -0.16 -10.41 11.05
C ILE A 67 -1.24 -11.26 11.71
N GLU A 68 -2.50 -10.90 11.50
CA GLU A 68 -3.60 -11.65 12.08
C GLU A 68 -3.63 -13.08 11.59
N GLU A 69 -3.42 -13.28 10.30
CA GLU A 69 -3.40 -14.62 9.72
C GLU A 69 -2.29 -15.47 10.31
N SER A 70 -1.12 -14.88 10.52
CA SER A 70 0.04 -15.65 10.97
C SER A 70 -0.04 -16.01 12.45
N ARG A 71 -0.90 -15.32 13.20
CA ARG A 71 -1.02 -15.55 14.62
C ARG A 71 -2.14 -16.53 14.99
N TYR A 72 -2.89 -16.95 14.01
CA TYR A 72 -3.89 -17.97 14.17
C TYR A 72 -3.43 -19.25 13.55
#